data_67394bfc083aca7af75498fa793f2512
#
_entry.id   67394bfc083aca7af75498fa793f2512
#
_cell.length_a   1.000
_cell.length_b   1.000
_cell.length_c   1.000
_cell.angle_alpha   90.00
_cell.angle_beta   90.00
_cell.angle_gamma   90.00
#
_symmetry.space_group_name_H-M   'P 1'
#
loop_
_entity.id
_entity.type
_entity.pdbx_description
1 polymer ?
#
loop_
_entity_poly.entity_id
_entity_poly.type
_entity_poly.pdbx_seq_one_letter_code
_entity_poly.pdbx_strand_id
1 'polypeptide(L)'
;MTNTLHLSVSPHIHSGRSTMGIMRDVILSLCPAAIAGVIIFGLRALLVMAVCVSSCIILEALFNLIVKKEQTIGDLSAAVTGLLLALNLPANIPIWQCIVGSLFAIVIVKGLFGGIGCNLVNPAITARVFMLISFGSMTTQAFPTIVDTVSSATPLAQMMAGENIRLSDLFFGITGGAIGETCTLALLLGFLYLLVRRVITWHIPVSFIGSVFLLSFFAEGMDLMKALAMILSGGLLLGAIFMATDYVTSPPTPLGKIIFGLGAGILTFLIRYFGIYPEGVSFAILLMNILNPYIEALTARRVFGGQKS
;
A
#
# COMPACT_ATOMS: atom_id res chain seq x y z
N MET A 1 -6.95 -58.15 5.02
CA MET A 1 -6.67 -56.75 4.61
C MET A 1 -7.91 -55.92 4.97
N THR A 2 -7.90 -55.25 6.07
CA THR A 2 -9.02 -54.38 6.49
C THR A 2 -8.93 -53.07 5.70
N ASN A 3 -9.79 -52.93 4.69
CA ASN A 3 -10.00 -51.70 3.97
C ASN A 3 -10.63 -50.65 4.92
N THR A 4 -9.82 -49.91 5.61
CA THR A 4 -10.29 -48.75 6.38
C THR A 4 -10.57 -47.61 5.40
N LEU A 5 -11.86 -47.28 5.22
CA LEU A 5 -12.28 -46.09 4.50
C LEU A 5 -11.90 -44.89 5.31
N HIS A 6 -10.97 -44.07 4.80
CA HIS A 6 -10.62 -42.77 5.38
C HIS A 6 -11.62 -41.71 4.92
N LEU A 7 -12.52 -41.30 5.79
CA LEU A 7 -13.36 -40.14 5.58
C LEU A 7 -12.60 -38.90 6.07
N SER A 8 -12.28 -38.00 5.15
CA SER A 8 -11.71 -36.67 5.49
C SER A 8 -12.77 -35.60 5.29
N VAL A 9 -12.73 -34.57 6.15
CA VAL A 9 -13.64 -33.43 6.06
C VAL A 9 -13.23 -32.53 4.89
N SER A 10 -14.17 -32.05 4.12
CA SER A 10 -13.92 -31.06 3.04
C SER A 10 -13.36 -29.73 3.62
N PRO A 11 -12.43 -29.06 2.92
CA PRO A 11 -11.90 -29.41 1.58
C PRO A 11 -10.77 -30.45 1.64
N HIS A 12 -10.77 -31.39 0.70
CA HIS A 12 -9.77 -32.47 0.60
C HIS A 12 -8.44 -32.01 0.00
N ILE A 13 -8.44 -30.90 -0.73
CA ILE A 13 -7.24 -30.33 -1.36
C ILE A 13 -6.88 -29.05 -0.60
N HIS A 14 -5.71 -29.04 0.02
CA HIS A 14 -5.17 -27.90 0.74
C HIS A 14 -4.04 -27.25 -0.07
N SER A 15 -4.05 -25.91 -0.14
CA SER A 15 -2.90 -25.16 -0.64
C SER A 15 -1.75 -25.30 0.35
N GLY A 16 -0.53 -25.58 -0.12
CA GLY A 16 0.67 -25.56 0.74
C GLY A 16 1.10 -24.17 1.19
N ARG A 17 0.35 -23.12 0.85
CA ARG A 17 0.65 -21.73 1.21
C ARG A 17 -0.05 -21.38 2.51
N SER A 18 0.72 -21.00 3.53
CA SER A 18 0.21 -20.47 4.79
C SER A 18 0.15 -18.92 4.74
N THR A 19 -0.74 -18.34 5.54
CA THR A 19 -0.82 -16.88 5.71
C THR A 19 0.52 -16.28 6.13
N MET A 20 1.20 -16.91 7.09
CA MET A 20 2.54 -16.53 7.52
C MET A 20 3.55 -16.53 6.37
N GLY A 21 3.50 -17.54 5.47
CA GLY A 21 4.36 -17.61 4.31
C GLY A 21 4.16 -16.46 3.34
N ILE A 22 2.89 -16.09 3.07
CA ILE A 22 2.54 -14.96 2.20
C ILE A 22 2.99 -13.64 2.82
N MET A 23 2.71 -13.41 4.11
CA MET A 23 3.11 -12.17 4.81
C MET A 23 4.62 -12.03 4.89
N ARG A 24 5.36 -13.14 5.07
CA ARG A 24 6.83 -13.14 4.98
C ARG A 24 7.31 -12.74 3.60
N ASP A 25 6.72 -13.26 2.52
CA ASP A 25 7.08 -12.88 1.16
C ASP A 25 6.81 -11.37 0.90
N VAL A 26 5.73 -10.81 1.46
CA VAL A 26 5.46 -9.37 1.40
C VAL A 26 6.53 -8.57 2.15
N ILE A 27 6.92 -8.97 3.36
CA ILE A 27 8.01 -8.30 4.10
C ILE A 27 9.31 -8.33 3.31
N LEU A 28 9.67 -9.49 2.76
CA LEU A 28 10.88 -9.63 1.95
C LEU A 28 10.85 -8.73 0.70
N SER A 29 9.69 -8.57 0.07
CA SER A 29 9.54 -7.70 -1.10
C SER A 29 9.60 -6.20 -0.75
N LEU A 30 9.29 -5.82 0.48
CA LEU A 30 9.41 -4.46 1.00
C LEU A 30 10.83 -4.13 1.51
N CYS A 31 11.67 -5.14 1.79
CA CYS A 31 13.02 -4.92 2.29
C CYS A 31 13.88 -4.02 1.39
N PRO A 32 13.89 -4.15 0.04
CA PRO A 32 14.65 -3.23 -0.80
C PRO A 32 14.24 -1.77 -0.61
N ALA A 33 12.92 -1.49 -0.52
CA ALA A 33 12.41 -0.14 -0.28
C ALA A 33 12.76 0.37 1.13
N ALA A 34 12.69 -0.49 2.14
CA ALA A 34 13.09 -0.14 3.51
C ALA A 34 14.60 0.18 3.60
N ILE A 35 15.45 -0.63 2.96
CA ILE A 35 16.90 -0.41 2.92
C ILE A 35 17.21 0.91 2.19
N ALA A 36 16.60 1.14 1.01
CA ALA A 36 16.74 2.38 0.28
C ALA A 36 16.32 3.60 1.13
N GLY A 37 15.19 3.50 1.84
CA GLY A 37 14.74 4.55 2.76
C GLY A 37 15.73 4.85 3.88
N VAL A 38 16.39 3.83 4.45
CA VAL A 38 17.43 4.03 5.46
C VAL A 38 18.68 4.69 4.86
N ILE A 39 19.09 4.30 3.66
CA ILE A 39 20.25 4.90 2.98
C ILE A 39 19.98 6.37 2.66
N ILE A 40 18.76 6.71 2.19
CA ILE A 40 18.39 8.05 1.75
C ILE A 40 18.14 8.99 2.95
N PHE A 41 17.35 8.56 3.94
CA PHE A 41 16.88 9.38 5.06
C PHE A 41 17.64 9.12 6.38
N GLY A 42 18.59 8.19 6.39
CA GLY A 42 19.45 7.88 7.54
C GLY A 42 18.73 7.11 8.67
N LEU A 43 19.37 7.09 9.84
CA LEU A 43 18.92 6.33 11.02
C LEU A 43 17.53 6.74 11.53
N ARG A 44 17.08 7.94 11.24
CA ARG A 44 15.75 8.42 11.62
C ARG A 44 14.65 7.58 10.94
N ALA A 45 14.83 7.25 9.66
CA ALA A 45 13.90 6.36 8.94
C ALA A 45 13.85 4.96 9.56
N LEU A 46 15.00 4.40 9.94
CA LEU A 46 15.06 3.11 10.63
C LEU A 46 14.30 3.15 11.96
N LEU A 47 14.44 4.24 12.73
CA LEU A 47 13.73 4.43 14.01
C LEU A 47 12.22 4.49 13.79
N VAL A 48 11.74 5.25 12.81
CA VAL A 48 10.30 5.31 12.46
C VAL A 48 9.77 3.94 12.07
N MET A 49 10.49 3.19 11.23
CA MET A 49 10.10 1.83 10.85
C MET A 49 10.06 0.88 12.05
N ALA A 50 11.07 0.91 12.90
CA ALA A 50 11.12 0.07 14.11
C ALA A 50 9.97 0.37 15.07
N VAL A 51 9.67 1.66 15.29
CA VAL A 51 8.55 2.08 16.17
C VAL A 51 7.20 1.67 15.57
N CYS A 52 6.95 1.90 14.29
CA CYS A 52 5.68 1.51 13.67
C CYS A 52 5.47 -0.01 13.71
N VAL A 53 6.49 -0.79 13.37
CA VAL A 53 6.38 -2.27 13.39
C VAL A 53 6.19 -2.79 14.80
N SER A 54 7.01 -2.35 15.77
CA SER A 54 6.90 -2.80 17.15
C SER A 54 5.58 -2.37 17.80
N SER A 55 5.14 -1.13 17.58
CA SER A 55 3.85 -0.66 18.12
C SER A 55 2.67 -1.42 17.51
N CYS A 56 2.67 -1.73 16.21
CA CYS A 56 1.63 -2.53 15.60
C CYS A 56 1.55 -3.94 16.21
N ILE A 57 2.69 -4.61 16.41
CA ILE A 57 2.75 -5.95 17.02
C ILE A 57 2.26 -5.92 18.48
N ILE A 58 2.74 -4.95 19.26
CA ILE A 58 2.36 -4.80 20.67
C ILE A 58 0.87 -4.50 20.80
N LEU A 59 0.34 -3.59 19.99
CA LEU A 59 -1.07 -3.21 20.02
C LEU A 59 -1.99 -4.36 19.59
N GLU A 60 -1.59 -5.19 18.62
CA GLU A 60 -2.33 -6.40 18.26
C GLU A 60 -2.35 -7.41 19.41
N ALA A 61 -1.21 -7.65 20.04
CA ALA A 61 -1.11 -8.53 21.20
C ALA A 61 -2.00 -8.05 22.35
N LEU A 62 -1.94 -6.75 22.68
CA LEU A 62 -2.76 -6.15 23.74
C LEU A 62 -4.26 -6.21 23.40
N PHE A 63 -4.63 -5.90 22.16
CA PHE A 63 -6.03 -5.96 21.71
C PHE A 63 -6.58 -7.39 21.85
N ASN A 64 -5.86 -8.39 21.35
CA ASN A 64 -6.28 -9.80 21.44
C ASN A 64 -6.38 -10.27 22.90
N LEU A 65 -5.49 -9.81 23.76
CA LEU A 65 -5.52 -10.13 25.19
C LEU A 65 -6.75 -9.52 25.90
N ILE A 66 -7.07 -8.24 25.60
CA ILE A 66 -8.24 -7.54 26.17
C ILE A 66 -9.54 -8.18 25.69
N VAL A 67 -9.64 -8.52 24.41
CA VAL A 67 -10.84 -9.12 23.80
C VAL A 67 -10.91 -10.63 24.04
N LYS A 68 -9.88 -11.22 24.68
CA LYS A 68 -9.76 -12.67 24.94
C LYS A 68 -9.81 -13.53 23.66
N LYS A 69 -9.21 -13.03 22.56
CA LYS A 69 -9.01 -13.77 21.30
C LYS A 69 -7.68 -14.53 21.34
N GLU A 70 -7.56 -15.53 20.48
CA GLU A 70 -6.29 -16.21 20.24
C GLU A 70 -5.24 -15.23 19.70
N GLN A 71 -3.98 -15.43 20.08
CA GLN A 71 -2.89 -14.57 19.64
C GLN A 71 -2.55 -14.82 18.16
N THR A 72 -2.59 -13.76 17.36
CA THR A 72 -2.34 -13.80 15.91
C THR A 72 -0.96 -13.26 15.52
N ILE A 73 -0.08 -12.97 16.48
CA ILE A 73 1.25 -12.39 16.23
C ILE A 73 2.06 -13.21 15.21
N GLY A 74 1.89 -14.54 15.24
CA GLY A 74 2.61 -15.48 14.38
C GLY A 74 2.25 -15.38 12.90
N ASP A 75 1.17 -14.71 12.51
CA ASP A 75 0.78 -14.53 11.12
C ASP A 75 1.56 -13.41 10.38
N LEU A 76 2.33 -12.60 11.11
CA LEU A 76 3.13 -11.45 10.62
C LEU A 76 2.32 -10.31 10.01
N SER A 77 1.00 -10.34 10.06
CA SER A 77 0.15 -9.33 9.42
C SER A 77 0.27 -7.95 10.08
N ALA A 78 0.45 -7.89 11.43
CA ALA A 78 0.73 -6.63 12.12
C ALA A 78 2.08 -6.03 11.72
N ALA A 79 3.09 -6.89 11.52
CA ALA A 79 4.40 -6.44 11.06
C ALA A 79 4.32 -5.84 9.65
N VAL A 80 3.59 -6.49 8.72
CA VAL A 80 3.32 -5.96 7.38
C VAL A 80 2.60 -4.62 7.45
N THR A 81 1.54 -4.51 8.25
CA THR A 81 0.79 -3.26 8.43
C THR A 81 1.68 -2.14 8.97
N GLY A 82 2.48 -2.43 10.00
CA GLY A 82 3.42 -1.47 10.59
C GLY A 82 4.50 -1.02 9.60
N LEU A 83 5.05 -1.95 8.81
CA LEU A 83 6.06 -1.63 7.80
C LEU A 83 5.47 -0.79 6.66
N LEU A 84 4.30 -1.16 6.13
CA LEU A 84 3.59 -0.38 5.10
C LEU A 84 3.22 1.01 5.61
N LEU A 85 2.75 1.12 6.85
CA LEU A 85 2.47 2.42 7.46
C LEU A 85 3.76 3.26 7.52
N ALA A 86 4.84 2.71 8.06
CA ALA A 86 6.12 3.41 8.19
C ALA A 86 6.68 3.91 6.85
N LEU A 87 6.61 3.07 5.80
CA LEU A 87 7.05 3.44 4.45
C LEU A 87 6.21 4.57 3.83
N ASN A 88 5.01 4.79 4.33
CA ASN A 88 4.13 5.89 3.92
C ASN A 88 4.29 7.16 4.76
N LEU A 89 5.15 7.15 5.78
CA LEU A 89 5.39 8.30 6.66
C LEU A 89 6.67 9.05 6.26
N PRO A 90 6.74 10.37 6.50
CA PRO A 90 7.98 11.12 6.39
C PRO A 90 8.94 10.76 7.54
N ALA A 91 10.24 10.76 7.27
CA ALA A 91 11.25 10.41 8.28
C ALA A 91 11.31 11.39 9.49
N ASN A 92 10.86 12.62 9.32
CA ASN A 92 10.88 13.66 10.39
C ASN A 92 9.70 13.58 11.33
N ILE A 93 8.75 12.66 11.11
CA ILE A 93 7.53 12.56 11.91
C ILE A 93 7.86 12.36 13.42
N PRO A 94 7.12 13.01 14.35
CA PRO A 94 7.25 12.75 15.77
C PRO A 94 6.86 11.30 16.12
N ILE A 95 7.65 10.66 17.00
CA ILE A 95 7.47 9.23 17.34
C ILE A 95 6.09 8.94 17.92
N TRP A 96 5.53 9.83 18.73
CA TRP A 96 4.20 9.63 19.30
C TRP A 96 3.10 9.54 18.25
N GLN A 97 3.24 10.24 17.11
CA GLN A 97 2.30 10.15 16.00
C GLN A 97 2.38 8.79 15.29
N CYS A 98 3.58 8.19 15.20
CA CYS A 98 3.73 6.82 14.70
C CYS A 98 2.92 5.82 15.55
N ILE A 99 2.96 5.99 16.88
CA ILE A 99 2.20 5.14 17.81
C ILE A 99 0.69 5.35 17.63
N VAL A 100 0.23 6.59 17.51
CA VAL A 100 -1.18 6.91 17.26
C VAL A 100 -1.66 6.34 15.93
N GLY A 101 -0.87 6.48 14.85
CA GLY A 101 -1.16 5.87 13.55
C GLY A 101 -1.25 4.35 13.61
N SER A 102 -0.31 3.71 14.33
CA SER A 102 -0.30 2.26 14.56
C SER A 102 -1.54 1.80 15.36
N LEU A 103 -1.92 2.57 16.37
CA LEU A 103 -3.14 2.31 17.17
C LEU A 103 -4.38 2.37 16.28
N PHE A 104 -4.48 3.40 15.44
CA PHE A 104 -5.60 3.54 14.52
C PHE A 104 -5.65 2.38 13.54
N ALA A 105 -4.53 2.00 12.92
CA ALA A 105 -4.44 0.89 11.96
C ALA A 105 -4.86 -0.44 12.58
N ILE A 106 -4.28 -0.77 13.74
CA ILE A 106 -4.42 -2.11 14.33
C ILE A 106 -5.70 -2.23 15.16
N VAL A 107 -5.97 -1.29 16.07
CA VAL A 107 -7.13 -1.42 16.97
C VAL A 107 -8.41 -1.08 16.24
N ILE A 108 -8.47 0.07 15.57
CA ILE A 108 -9.72 0.55 14.97
C ILE A 108 -10.00 -0.18 13.65
N VAL A 109 -9.06 -0.15 12.69
CA VAL A 109 -9.34 -0.66 11.34
C VAL A 109 -9.24 -2.18 11.26
N LYS A 110 -8.29 -2.82 11.96
CA LYS A 110 -8.13 -4.27 11.91
C LYS A 110 -8.88 -4.98 13.05
N GLY A 111 -8.68 -4.54 14.28
CA GLY A 111 -9.15 -5.25 15.49
C GLY A 111 -10.68 -5.25 15.64
N LEU A 112 -11.30 -4.06 15.52
CA LEU A 112 -12.76 -3.91 15.70
C LEU A 112 -13.57 -4.60 14.60
N PHE A 113 -13.03 -4.74 13.38
CA PHE A 113 -13.70 -5.44 12.28
C PHE A 113 -13.52 -6.96 12.31
N GLY A 114 -12.75 -7.51 13.24
CA GLY A 114 -12.65 -8.97 13.43
C GLY A 114 -11.25 -9.56 13.29
N GLY A 115 -10.29 -8.80 12.78
CA GLY A 115 -8.91 -9.23 12.57
C GLY A 115 -8.58 -9.45 11.07
N ILE A 116 -7.59 -10.29 10.80
CA ILE A 116 -7.15 -10.57 9.43
C ILE A 116 -8.30 -11.16 8.60
N GLY A 117 -8.47 -10.67 7.39
CA GLY A 117 -9.51 -11.17 6.47
C GLY A 117 -10.88 -10.52 6.60
N CYS A 118 -11.13 -9.72 7.66
CA CYS A 118 -12.41 -9.05 7.90
C CYS A 118 -12.37 -7.54 7.65
N ASN A 119 -11.25 -7.00 7.24
CA ASN A 119 -11.06 -5.57 7.04
C ASN A 119 -11.85 -5.07 5.82
N LEU A 120 -12.67 -4.02 6.01
CA LEU A 120 -13.36 -3.35 4.92
C LEU A 120 -12.39 -2.53 4.05
N VAL A 121 -11.39 -1.95 4.66
CA VAL A 121 -10.37 -1.09 4.05
C VAL A 121 -8.97 -1.49 4.49
N ASN A 122 -7.95 -1.14 3.71
CA ASN A 122 -6.56 -1.42 4.06
C ASN A 122 -6.14 -0.62 5.31
N PRO A 123 -5.67 -1.29 6.40
CA PRO A 123 -5.38 -0.63 7.66
C PRO A 123 -4.27 0.43 7.58
N ALA A 124 -3.21 0.16 6.81
CA ALA A 124 -2.08 1.08 6.68
C ALA A 124 -2.48 2.36 5.93
N ILE A 125 -3.27 2.22 4.84
CA ILE A 125 -3.78 3.36 4.08
C ILE A 125 -4.74 4.21 4.92
N THR A 126 -5.65 3.56 5.63
CA THR A 126 -6.64 4.26 6.45
C THR A 126 -5.97 5.05 7.57
N ALA A 127 -4.96 4.46 8.22
CA ALA A 127 -4.17 5.16 9.22
C ALA A 127 -3.39 6.33 8.62
N ARG A 128 -2.80 6.18 7.42
CA ARG A 128 -2.14 7.27 6.71
C ARG A 128 -3.09 8.44 6.43
N VAL A 129 -4.29 8.14 5.90
CA VAL A 129 -5.31 9.17 5.63
C VAL A 129 -5.75 9.86 6.91
N PHE A 130 -6.00 9.09 7.98
CA PHE A 130 -6.31 9.65 9.30
C PHE A 130 -5.21 10.60 9.79
N MET A 131 -3.94 10.18 9.73
CA MET A 131 -2.82 10.99 10.15
C MET A 131 -2.64 12.25 9.29
N LEU A 132 -2.84 12.13 7.97
CA LEU A 132 -2.74 13.26 7.03
C LEU A 132 -3.77 14.35 7.35
N ILE A 133 -4.99 13.96 7.70
CA ILE A 133 -6.05 14.90 8.06
C ILE A 133 -5.86 15.49 9.45
N SER A 134 -5.34 14.67 10.39
CA SER A 134 -5.25 15.04 11.81
C SER A 134 -3.98 15.82 12.16
N PHE A 135 -2.88 15.58 11.45
CA PHE A 135 -1.55 16.12 11.82
C PHE A 135 -0.88 16.87 10.67
N GLY A 136 -0.62 18.14 10.86
CA GLY A 136 0.10 18.98 9.88
C GLY A 136 1.55 18.51 9.61
N SER A 137 2.17 17.74 10.53
CA SER A 137 3.50 17.15 10.33
C SER A 137 3.58 16.13 9.19
N MET A 138 2.46 15.59 8.75
CA MET A 138 2.39 14.70 7.58
C MET A 138 2.62 15.43 6.26
N THR A 139 2.39 16.74 6.23
CA THR A 139 2.64 17.57 5.05
C THR A 139 4.07 18.09 5.00
N THR A 140 4.82 18.00 6.13
CA THR A 140 6.24 18.33 6.17
C THR A 140 7.07 17.19 5.62
N GLN A 141 7.82 17.49 4.58
CA GLN A 141 8.60 16.49 3.88
C GLN A 141 9.90 16.16 4.59
N ALA A 142 10.32 14.92 4.49
CA ALA A 142 11.66 14.50 4.78
C ALA A 142 12.54 14.71 3.53
N PHE A 143 13.70 15.29 3.70
CA PHE A 143 14.69 15.46 2.64
C PHE A 143 15.81 14.44 2.80
N PRO A 144 16.41 13.97 1.68
CA PRO A 144 17.55 13.07 1.72
C PRO A 144 18.71 13.69 2.51
N THR A 145 19.32 12.94 3.41
CA THR A 145 20.49 13.37 4.17
C THR A 145 21.74 13.56 3.30
N ILE A 146 21.69 13.05 2.06
CA ILE A 146 22.80 13.09 1.10
C ILE A 146 22.86 14.44 0.34
N VAL A 147 21.77 15.21 0.36
CA VAL A 147 21.68 16.48 -0.38
C VAL A 147 21.50 17.63 0.60
N ASP A 148 22.43 18.60 0.61
CA ASP A 148 22.37 19.84 1.40
C ASP A 148 21.26 20.80 0.90
N THR A 149 20.08 20.30 0.60
CA THR A 149 18.95 21.12 0.15
C THR A 149 18.09 21.55 1.32
N VAL A 150 18.12 22.85 1.56
CA VAL A 150 17.22 23.56 2.45
C VAL A 150 15.84 23.62 1.78
N SER A 151 14.87 22.89 2.32
CA SER A 151 13.43 22.92 1.98
C SER A 151 13.06 23.20 0.51
N SER A 152 12.89 22.16 -0.27
CA SER A 152 12.23 22.24 -1.58
C SER A 152 10.82 21.60 -1.52
N ALA A 153 9.95 21.93 -2.50
CA ALA A 153 8.65 21.29 -2.64
C ALA A 153 8.81 19.80 -3.03
N THR A 154 7.77 18.94 -2.82
CA THR A 154 7.80 17.55 -3.36
C THR A 154 8.01 17.57 -4.87
N PRO A 155 8.61 16.52 -5.44
CA PRO A 155 8.69 16.38 -6.89
C PRO A 155 7.33 16.61 -7.58
N LEU A 156 6.27 16.09 -6.99
CA LEU A 156 4.93 16.28 -7.54
C LEU A 156 4.47 17.76 -7.48
N ALA A 157 4.75 18.47 -6.39
CA ALA A 157 4.43 19.89 -6.26
C ALA A 157 5.30 20.77 -7.16
N GLN A 158 6.58 20.43 -7.35
CA GLN A 158 7.49 21.10 -8.32
C GLN A 158 6.99 20.94 -9.75
N MET A 159 6.55 19.74 -10.14
CA MET A 159 5.98 19.48 -11.47
C MET A 159 4.71 20.30 -11.70
N MET A 160 3.82 20.38 -10.71
CA MET A 160 2.61 21.21 -10.78
C MET A 160 2.93 22.70 -10.88
N ALA A 161 4.06 23.13 -10.31
CA ALA A 161 4.59 24.50 -10.48
C ALA A 161 5.30 24.74 -11.83
N GLY A 162 5.41 23.70 -12.69
CA GLY A 162 6.04 23.79 -13.99
C GLY A 162 7.56 23.62 -14.00
N GLU A 163 8.14 23.16 -12.89
CA GLU A 163 9.59 22.89 -12.80
C GLU A 163 9.94 21.55 -13.46
N ASN A 164 11.08 21.51 -14.15
CA ASN A 164 11.58 20.30 -14.78
C ASN A 164 12.37 19.47 -13.75
N ILE A 165 11.91 18.23 -13.49
CA ILE A 165 12.57 17.28 -12.60
C ILE A 165 13.33 16.26 -13.45
N ARG A 166 14.52 15.87 -13.00
CA ARG A 166 15.30 14.81 -13.63
C ARG A 166 14.69 13.45 -13.28
N LEU A 167 14.33 12.66 -14.28
CA LEU A 167 13.80 11.30 -14.08
C LEU A 167 14.78 10.37 -13.34
N SER A 168 16.09 10.60 -13.50
CA SER A 168 17.11 9.86 -12.75
C SER A 168 16.96 10.00 -11.24
N ASP A 169 16.64 11.22 -10.78
CA ASP A 169 16.57 11.52 -9.35
C ASP A 169 15.33 10.84 -8.72
N LEU A 170 14.23 10.76 -9.48
CA LEU A 170 13.04 10.00 -9.09
C LEU A 170 13.28 8.48 -9.12
N PHE A 171 14.09 8.00 -10.06
CA PHE A 171 14.37 6.58 -10.18
C PHE A 171 15.26 6.05 -9.05
N PHE A 172 16.29 6.82 -8.66
CA PHE A 172 17.21 6.47 -7.58
C PHE A 172 16.76 6.98 -6.20
N GLY A 173 15.77 7.87 -6.15
CA GLY A 173 15.20 8.36 -4.89
C GLY A 173 15.92 9.54 -4.27
N ILE A 174 16.68 10.32 -5.04
CA ILE A 174 17.36 11.54 -4.57
C ILE A 174 16.35 12.71 -4.52
N THR A 175 15.21 12.49 -3.89
CA THR A 175 14.10 13.45 -3.83
C THR A 175 13.44 13.41 -2.45
N GLY A 176 12.82 14.53 -2.05
CA GLY A 176 12.03 14.57 -0.81
C GLY A 176 10.73 13.79 -0.94
N GLY A 177 10.30 13.14 0.15
CA GLY A 177 9.05 12.38 0.18
C GLY A 177 8.90 11.49 1.41
N ALA A 178 7.99 10.53 1.37
CA ALA A 178 7.87 9.50 2.40
C ALA A 178 8.98 8.44 2.24
N ILE A 179 9.27 7.73 3.34
CA ILE A 179 10.41 6.80 3.44
C ILE A 179 10.44 5.77 2.32
N GLY A 180 9.30 5.20 1.95
CA GLY A 180 9.21 4.09 1.00
C GLY A 180 8.80 4.46 -0.42
N GLU A 181 8.52 5.73 -0.71
CA GLU A 181 8.04 6.14 -2.04
C GLU A 181 9.12 6.71 -2.95
N THR A 182 10.27 7.08 -2.39
CA THR A 182 11.30 7.84 -3.12
C THR A 182 12.07 6.98 -4.13
N CYS A 183 12.46 5.76 -3.78
CA CYS A 183 13.27 4.90 -4.63
C CYS A 183 12.41 3.97 -5.51
N THR A 184 12.14 4.39 -6.74
CA THR A 184 11.40 3.62 -7.73
C THR A 184 12.02 2.25 -8.01
N LEU A 185 13.36 2.18 -8.16
CA LEU A 185 14.07 0.92 -8.43
C LEU A 185 13.79 -0.13 -7.35
N ALA A 186 13.82 0.26 -6.08
CA ALA A 186 13.58 -0.64 -4.97
C ALA A 186 12.15 -1.19 -4.97
N LEU A 187 11.16 -0.34 -5.30
CA LEU A 187 9.75 -0.76 -5.42
C LEU A 187 9.53 -1.72 -6.59
N LEU A 188 10.18 -1.49 -7.74
CA LEU A 188 10.11 -2.38 -8.90
C LEU A 188 10.75 -3.74 -8.63
N LEU A 189 11.86 -3.80 -7.89
CA LEU A 189 12.47 -5.06 -7.44
C LEU A 189 11.50 -5.85 -6.53
N GLY A 190 10.86 -5.17 -5.60
CA GLY A 190 9.82 -5.78 -4.76
C GLY A 190 8.62 -6.28 -5.56
N PHE A 191 8.17 -5.52 -6.56
CA PHE A 191 7.10 -5.92 -7.47
C PHE A 191 7.46 -7.19 -8.24
N LEU A 192 8.65 -7.23 -8.84
CA LEU A 192 9.14 -8.40 -9.56
C LEU A 192 9.18 -9.63 -8.67
N TYR A 193 9.67 -9.49 -7.43
CA TYR A 193 9.69 -10.59 -6.47
C TYR A 193 8.28 -11.13 -6.20
N LEU A 194 7.29 -10.26 -5.92
CA LEU A 194 5.91 -10.68 -5.66
C LEU A 194 5.25 -11.37 -6.85
N LEU A 195 5.55 -10.92 -8.09
CA LEU A 195 5.07 -11.55 -9.32
C LEU A 195 5.66 -12.95 -9.51
N VAL A 196 6.99 -13.09 -9.35
CA VAL A 196 7.68 -14.38 -9.48
C VAL A 196 7.19 -15.38 -8.44
N ARG A 197 6.98 -14.92 -7.20
CA ARG A 197 6.41 -15.73 -6.12
C ARG A 197 4.91 -15.97 -6.28
N ARG A 198 4.27 -15.34 -7.27
CA ARG A 198 2.81 -15.41 -7.52
C ARG A 198 2.00 -15.03 -6.26
N VAL A 199 2.51 -14.10 -5.48
CA VAL A 199 1.80 -13.54 -4.34
C VAL A 199 0.75 -12.54 -4.82
N ILE A 200 1.07 -11.73 -5.83
CA ILE A 200 0.13 -10.79 -6.45
C ILE A 200 -0.05 -11.10 -7.95
N THR A 201 -1.10 -10.55 -8.53
CA THR A 201 -1.35 -10.57 -9.97
C THR A 201 -1.08 -9.19 -10.57
N TRP A 202 -0.64 -9.13 -11.81
CA TRP A 202 -0.29 -7.89 -12.51
C TRP A 202 -1.48 -6.98 -12.83
N HIS A 203 -2.73 -7.49 -12.74
CA HIS A 203 -3.94 -6.78 -13.17
C HIS A 203 -4.13 -5.42 -12.48
N ILE A 204 -4.08 -5.38 -11.14
CA ILE A 204 -4.27 -4.12 -10.38
C ILE A 204 -3.12 -3.14 -10.62
N PRO A 205 -1.83 -3.51 -10.44
CA PRO A 205 -0.74 -2.57 -10.63
C PRO A 205 -0.70 -1.99 -12.04
N VAL A 206 -0.86 -2.83 -13.07
CA VAL A 206 -0.79 -2.37 -14.47
C VAL A 206 -1.98 -1.49 -14.84
N SER A 207 -3.21 -1.85 -14.45
CA SER A 207 -4.39 -1.02 -14.74
C SER A 207 -4.35 0.31 -13.97
N PHE A 208 -3.88 0.31 -12.73
CA PHE A 208 -3.77 1.52 -11.92
C PHE A 208 -2.69 2.47 -12.49
N ILE A 209 -1.46 1.99 -12.64
CA ILE A 209 -0.35 2.80 -13.15
C ILE A 209 -0.64 3.23 -14.59
N GLY A 210 -1.18 2.33 -15.43
CA GLY A 210 -1.50 2.61 -16.82
C GLY A 210 -2.58 3.67 -16.99
N SER A 211 -3.62 3.67 -16.16
CA SER A 211 -4.66 4.71 -16.21
C SER A 211 -4.13 6.08 -15.78
N VAL A 212 -3.33 6.16 -14.71
CA VAL A 212 -2.68 7.42 -14.32
C VAL A 212 -1.75 7.91 -15.44
N PHE A 213 -0.97 7.01 -16.06
CA PHE A 213 -0.09 7.36 -17.18
C PHE A 213 -0.85 7.95 -18.33
N LEU A 214 -1.88 7.25 -18.81
CA LEU A 214 -2.65 7.69 -19.97
C LEU A 214 -3.31 9.05 -19.72
N LEU A 215 -3.95 9.22 -18.57
CA LEU A 215 -4.62 10.47 -18.24
C LEU A 215 -3.62 11.62 -18.08
N SER A 216 -2.49 11.39 -17.41
CA SER A 216 -1.43 12.41 -17.27
C SER A 216 -0.79 12.75 -18.60
N PHE A 217 -0.58 11.76 -19.50
CA PHE A 217 -0.02 11.99 -20.82
C PHE A 217 -0.90 12.91 -21.67
N PHE A 218 -2.21 12.72 -21.65
CA PHE A 218 -3.14 13.61 -22.35
C PHE A 218 -3.26 15.00 -21.70
N ALA A 219 -3.24 15.05 -20.36
CA ALA A 219 -3.36 16.31 -19.64
C ALA A 219 -2.13 17.23 -19.81
N GLU A 220 -0.93 16.64 -19.90
CA GLU A 220 0.34 17.36 -20.08
C GLU A 220 0.68 17.63 -21.58
N GLY A 221 -0.31 17.56 -22.46
CA GLY A 221 -0.12 17.88 -23.88
C GLY A 221 0.74 16.85 -24.62
N MET A 222 0.64 15.56 -24.29
CA MET A 222 1.39 14.43 -24.87
C MET A 222 2.90 14.46 -24.54
N ASP A 223 3.29 15.10 -23.44
CA ASP A 223 4.67 15.07 -22.95
C ASP A 223 4.96 13.78 -22.20
N LEU A 224 5.72 12.88 -22.84
CA LEU A 224 6.09 11.57 -22.28
C LEU A 224 6.91 11.70 -20.98
N MET A 225 7.81 12.69 -20.94
CA MET A 225 8.71 12.86 -19.78
C MET A 225 7.94 13.30 -18.55
N LYS A 226 6.99 14.22 -18.70
CA LYS A 226 6.12 14.66 -17.61
C LYS A 226 5.20 13.54 -17.15
N ALA A 227 4.58 12.79 -18.07
CA ALA A 227 3.73 11.66 -17.73
C ALA A 227 4.49 10.58 -16.96
N LEU A 228 5.73 10.25 -17.36
CA LEU A 228 6.60 9.33 -16.62
C LEU A 228 6.96 9.87 -15.23
N ALA A 229 7.32 11.14 -15.14
CA ALA A 229 7.63 11.75 -13.85
C ALA A 229 6.42 11.73 -12.89
N MET A 230 5.19 11.92 -13.40
CA MET A 230 3.96 11.80 -12.62
C MET A 230 3.73 10.39 -12.04
N ILE A 231 4.16 9.34 -12.74
CA ILE A 231 4.07 7.97 -12.23
C ILE A 231 5.14 7.72 -11.17
N LEU A 232 6.37 8.17 -11.44
CA LEU A 232 7.53 7.92 -10.58
C LEU A 232 7.51 8.78 -9.31
N SER A 233 6.71 9.85 -9.29
CA SER A 233 6.58 10.77 -8.16
C SER A 233 5.43 10.40 -7.24
N GLY A 234 5.61 10.68 -5.94
CA GLY A 234 4.64 10.39 -4.89
C GLY A 234 4.44 8.89 -4.67
N GLY A 235 3.51 8.54 -3.79
CA GLY A 235 3.28 7.16 -3.35
C GLY A 235 2.55 6.26 -4.35
N LEU A 236 2.49 6.58 -5.67
CA LEU A 236 1.72 5.80 -6.64
C LEU A 236 2.22 4.35 -6.75
N LEU A 237 3.52 4.16 -6.92
CA LEU A 237 4.09 2.82 -7.07
C LEU A 237 3.95 1.98 -5.81
N LEU A 238 4.23 2.57 -4.64
CA LEU A 238 4.05 1.88 -3.35
C LEU A 238 2.57 1.51 -3.16
N GLY A 239 1.66 2.45 -3.43
CA GLY A 239 0.21 2.24 -3.33
C GLY A 239 -0.31 1.18 -4.30
N ALA A 240 0.04 1.26 -5.57
CA ALA A 240 -0.45 0.37 -6.62
C ALA A 240 0.07 -1.07 -6.48
N ILE A 241 1.33 -1.23 -6.04
CA ILE A 241 1.98 -2.54 -5.96
C ILE A 241 1.66 -3.26 -4.65
N PHE A 242 1.75 -2.58 -3.50
CA PHE A 242 1.71 -3.23 -2.19
C PHE A 242 0.42 -2.99 -1.41
N MET A 243 -0.31 -1.91 -1.68
CA MET A 243 -1.48 -1.54 -0.89
C MET A 243 -2.80 -1.80 -1.61
N ALA A 244 -2.87 -1.52 -2.92
CA ALA A 244 -4.06 -1.80 -3.73
C ALA A 244 -4.23 -3.30 -4.05
N THR A 245 -3.18 -4.10 -3.89
CA THR A 245 -3.17 -5.55 -4.13
C THR A 245 -3.45 -6.37 -2.88
N ASP A 246 -3.87 -5.76 -1.79
CA ASP A 246 -4.26 -6.45 -0.57
C ASP A 246 -5.40 -7.43 -0.85
N TYR A 247 -5.23 -8.70 -0.42
CA TYR A 247 -6.19 -9.78 -0.70
C TYR A 247 -7.59 -9.54 -0.13
N VAL A 248 -7.67 -8.85 0.99
CA VAL A 248 -8.93 -8.66 1.72
C VAL A 248 -9.76 -7.53 1.12
N THR A 249 -9.09 -6.48 0.66
CA THR A 249 -9.73 -5.23 0.26
C THR A 249 -9.78 -5.03 -1.25
N SER A 250 -9.33 -6.03 -2.05
CA SER A 250 -9.36 -5.99 -3.50
C SER A 250 -10.19 -7.14 -4.10
N PRO A 251 -10.80 -6.96 -5.29
CA PRO A 251 -11.65 -7.97 -5.91
C PRO A 251 -10.89 -9.27 -6.24
N PRO A 252 -11.53 -10.46 -6.11
CA PRO A 252 -10.89 -11.73 -6.45
C PRO A 252 -10.85 -12.00 -7.96
N THR A 253 -11.80 -11.45 -8.73
CA THR A 253 -11.95 -11.72 -10.17
C THR A 253 -10.97 -10.88 -11.01
N PRO A 254 -10.41 -11.41 -12.12
CA PRO A 254 -9.51 -10.65 -12.98
C PRO A 254 -10.15 -9.36 -13.53
N LEU A 255 -11.43 -9.41 -13.94
CA LEU A 255 -12.18 -8.26 -14.42
C LEU A 255 -12.38 -7.24 -13.31
N GLY A 256 -12.76 -7.69 -12.10
CA GLY A 256 -12.90 -6.83 -10.93
C GLY A 256 -11.59 -6.11 -10.59
N LYS A 257 -10.46 -6.81 -10.65
CA LYS A 257 -9.12 -6.23 -10.44
C LYS A 257 -8.80 -5.11 -11.44
N ILE A 258 -9.15 -5.30 -12.72
CA ILE A 258 -8.94 -4.27 -13.75
C ILE A 258 -9.84 -3.06 -13.47
N ILE A 259 -11.12 -3.27 -13.17
CA ILE A 259 -12.06 -2.18 -12.84
C ILE A 259 -11.59 -1.42 -11.59
N PHE A 260 -11.18 -2.15 -10.55
CA PHE A 260 -10.63 -1.58 -9.32
C PHE A 260 -9.39 -0.72 -9.60
N GLY A 261 -8.43 -1.24 -10.38
CA GLY A 261 -7.22 -0.52 -10.73
C GLY A 261 -7.48 0.73 -11.59
N LEU A 262 -8.35 0.62 -12.60
CA LEU A 262 -8.78 1.75 -13.43
C LEU A 262 -9.47 2.83 -12.59
N GLY A 263 -10.41 2.44 -11.72
CA GLY A 263 -11.09 3.36 -10.83
C GLY A 263 -10.14 4.09 -9.88
N ALA A 264 -9.20 3.34 -9.27
CA ALA A 264 -8.17 3.91 -8.41
C ALA A 264 -7.28 4.91 -9.18
N GLY A 265 -6.92 4.60 -10.42
CA GLY A 265 -6.09 5.47 -11.25
C GLY A 265 -6.81 6.75 -11.69
N ILE A 266 -8.06 6.65 -12.11
CA ILE A 266 -8.88 7.82 -12.46
C ILE A 266 -9.05 8.73 -11.23
N LEU A 267 -9.39 8.17 -10.07
CA LEU A 267 -9.53 8.94 -8.84
C LEU A 267 -8.20 9.60 -8.43
N THR A 268 -7.09 8.88 -8.52
CA THR A 268 -5.76 9.43 -8.22
C THR A 268 -5.43 10.60 -9.12
N PHE A 269 -5.69 10.46 -10.43
CA PHE A 269 -5.49 11.54 -11.39
C PHE A 269 -6.34 12.77 -11.05
N LEU A 270 -7.64 12.58 -10.81
CA LEU A 270 -8.55 13.67 -10.46
C LEU A 270 -8.11 14.39 -9.18
N ILE A 271 -7.73 13.64 -8.13
CA ILE A 271 -7.28 14.24 -6.87
C ILE A 271 -5.96 14.99 -7.05
N ARG A 272 -5.03 14.50 -7.86
CA ARG A 272 -3.74 15.16 -8.14
C ARG A 272 -3.92 16.47 -8.88
N TYR A 273 -4.79 16.52 -9.90
CA TYR A 273 -4.97 17.72 -10.74
C TYR A 273 -5.96 18.74 -10.15
N PHE A 274 -6.98 18.29 -9.44
CA PHE A 274 -8.06 19.17 -8.95
C PHE A 274 -8.14 19.25 -7.44
N GLY A 275 -7.47 18.37 -6.72
CA GLY A 275 -7.54 18.28 -5.26
C GLY A 275 -6.52 19.16 -4.55
N ILE A 276 -6.74 19.34 -3.24
CA ILE A 276 -5.83 20.07 -2.34
C ILE A 276 -4.60 19.22 -1.98
N TYR A 277 -4.77 17.87 -1.96
CA TYR A 277 -3.71 16.94 -1.59
C TYR A 277 -3.05 16.37 -2.83
N PRO A 278 -1.79 16.73 -3.13
CA PRO A 278 -1.12 16.31 -4.37
C PRO A 278 -0.90 14.80 -4.47
N GLU A 279 -0.80 14.09 -3.36
CA GLU A 279 -0.53 12.65 -3.40
C GLU A 279 -1.71 11.81 -3.89
N GLY A 280 -2.92 12.09 -3.46
CA GLY A 280 -4.19 11.48 -3.94
C GLY A 280 -4.35 9.97 -3.84
N VAL A 281 -3.26 9.19 -3.92
CA VAL A 281 -3.24 7.72 -4.03
C VAL A 281 -3.94 7.05 -2.87
N SER A 282 -3.65 7.49 -1.63
CA SER A 282 -4.23 6.88 -0.43
C SER A 282 -5.74 7.06 -0.36
N PHE A 283 -6.25 8.25 -0.74
CA PHE A 283 -7.67 8.52 -0.83
C PHE A 283 -8.35 7.69 -1.92
N ALA A 284 -7.72 7.58 -3.09
CA ALA A 284 -8.23 6.80 -4.21
C ALA A 284 -8.37 5.31 -3.86
N ILE A 285 -7.33 4.72 -3.25
CA ILE A 285 -7.38 3.31 -2.83
C ILE A 285 -8.44 3.11 -1.74
N LEU A 286 -8.54 4.01 -0.77
CA LEU A 286 -9.53 3.93 0.31
C LEU A 286 -10.95 3.97 -0.24
N LEU A 287 -11.25 4.87 -1.18
CA LEU A 287 -12.57 4.93 -1.85
C LEU A 287 -12.84 3.66 -2.63
N MET A 288 -11.87 3.15 -3.37
CA MET A 288 -12.03 1.91 -4.12
C MET A 288 -12.21 0.68 -3.22
N ASN A 289 -11.56 0.64 -2.05
CA ASN A 289 -11.79 -0.41 -1.05
C ASN A 289 -13.26 -0.41 -0.57
N ILE A 290 -13.83 0.77 -0.31
CA ILE A 290 -15.25 0.91 0.08
C ILE A 290 -16.18 0.46 -1.06
N LEU A 291 -15.80 0.70 -2.31
CA LEU A 291 -16.58 0.28 -3.49
C LEU A 291 -16.35 -1.19 -3.87
N ASN A 292 -15.36 -1.86 -3.28
CA ASN A 292 -15.00 -3.24 -3.62
C ASN A 292 -16.19 -4.23 -3.58
N PRO A 293 -17.08 -4.22 -2.57
CA PRO A 293 -18.21 -5.16 -2.54
C PRO A 293 -19.14 -5.00 -3.75
N TYR A 294 -19.33 -3.79 -4.25
CA TYR A 294 -20.13 -3.53 -5.46
C TYR A 294 -19.43 -4.03 -6.72
N ILE A 295 -18.10 -3.86 -6.82
CA ILE A 295 -17.31 -4.37 -7.94
C ILE A 295 -17.34 -5.90 -7.94
N GLU A 296 -17.24 -6.53 -6.79
CA GLU A 296 -17.37 -8.00 -6.65
C GLU A 296 -18.74 -8.49 -7.10
N ALA A 297 -19.80 -7.83 -6.67
CA ALA A 297 -21.17 -8.20 -7.08
C ALA A 297 -21.36 -8.08 -8.60
N LEU A 298 -20.81 -7.02 -9.22
CA LEU A 298 -20.89 -6.81 -10.68
C LEU A 298 -20.04 -7.81 -11.48
N THR A 299 -18.93 -8.28 -10.92
CA THR A 299 -17.97 -9.17 -11.60
C THR A 299 -18.06 -10.63 -11.16
N ALA A 300 -19.00 -10.95 -10.27
CA ALA A 300 -19.24 -12.32 -9.81
C ALA A 300 -19.55 -13.24 -10.99
N ARG A 301 -18.91 -14.43 -11.00
CA ARG A 301 -19.19 -15.44 -12.01
C ARG A 301 -20.59 -16.02 -11.79
N ARG A 302 -21.37 -16.15 -12.86
CA ARG A 302 -22.68 -16.81 -12.81
C ARG A 302 -22.51 -18.27 -12.40
N VAL A 303 -23.25 -18.68 -11.41
CA VAL A 303 -23.31 -20.09 -10.99
C VAL A 303 -24.15 -20.85 -12.01
N PHE A 304 -23.67 -22.01 -12.49
CA PHE A 304 -24.43 -22.86 -13.35
C PHE A 304 -25.74 -23.31 -12.67
N GLY A 305 -26.89 -23.09 -13.30
CA GLY A 305 -28.20 -23.41 -12.74
C GLY A 305 -28.82 -22.36 -11.79
N GLY A 306 -28.13 -21.24 -11.50
CA GLY A 306 -28.69 -20.16 -10.72
C GLY A 306 -29.72 -19.33 -11.50
N GLN A 307 -30.83 -18.94 -10.85
CA GLN A 307 -31.78 -18.00 -11.40
C GLN A 307 -31.12 -16.59 -11.49
N LYS A 308 -31.50 -15.84 -12.54
CA LYS A 308 -31.14 -14.41 -12.63
C LYS A 308 -31.82 -13.68 -11.47
N SER A 309 -31.07 -13.17 -10.52
CA SER A 309 -31.56 -12.17 -9.57
C SER A 309 -31.61 -10.80 -10.24
#